data_fae016dcd2f3cabe56d547e4c35447f4
#
_entry.id   fae016dcd2f3cabe56d547e4c35447f4
#
_cell.length_a   1.000
_cell.length_b   1.000
_cell.length_c   1.000
_cell.angle_alpha   90.00
_cell.angle_beta   90.00
_cell.angle_gamma   90.00
#
_symmetry.space_group_name_H-M   'P 1'
#
loop_
_entity.id
_entity.type
_entity.pdbx_description
1 polymer ?
#
loop_
_entity_poly.entity_id
_entity_poly.type
_entity_poly.pdbx_seq_one_letter_code
_entity_poly.pdbx_strand_id
1 'polypeptide(L)'
;EMTSSLVGSEMCIGDSLLLSSFVLFAQGLFENDPIWRDEFNRDNVPSSMYWSYIVGMRGQESEYYTNSSNNVCVNNGKLIIRTLDEKKDKALCTSGRIHTLGKVSFLYGRLEIKAKCPTGKGIWPAFWMLPAEEGLPFGEIDIMEYIDCWSSKEYQINVHVTDKKNGNRIKKMNPQLVKADVSKFHIYTLEWYKDKLVFLLDGNLCYQFDKKEGEAWPFDKPYYLILNVAYGGWGGSCGMDDSAFPCEMKVDWIRYYKLKE
;
A
#
# COMPACT_ATOMS: atom_id res chain seq x y z
N GLU A 1 28.61 3.56 50.29
CA GLU A 1 27.81 2.36 50.02
C GLU A 1 26.84 2.67 48.90
N MET A 2 27.13 2.11 47.75
CA MET A 2 26.30 2.23 46.54
C MET A 2 25.55 0.93 46.35
N THR A 3 24.23 0.98 46.34
CA THR A 3 23.39 -0.14 45.91
C THR A 3 22.84 0.15 44.51
N SER A 4 23.35 -0.58 43.53
CA SER A 4 22.82 -0.60 42.17
C SER A 4 21.54 -1.41 42.14
N SER A 5 20.44 -0.78 41.74
CA SER A 5 19.19 -1.46 41.38
C SER A 5 19.21 -1.84 39.91
N LEU A 6 19.33 -3.12 39.61
CA LEU A 6 19.06 -3.73 38.33
C LEU A 6 17.54 -3.79 38.13
N VAL A 7 17.00 -2.97 37.24
CA VAL A 7 15.64 -3.15 36.73
C VAL A 7 15.73 -4.10 35.52
N GLY A 8 15.38 -5.36 35.78
CA GLY A 8 15.22 -6.35 34.71
C GLY A 8 13.98 -6.05 33.87
N SER A 9 14.16 -5.94 32.56
CA SER A 9 13.05 -5.94 31.61
C SER A 9 12.47 -7.36 31.53
N GLU A 10 11.41 -7.63 32.25
CA GLU A 10 10.59 -8.81 32.01
C GLU A 10 9.82 -8.58 30.70
N MET A 11 10.32 -9.14 29.61
CA MET A 11 9.58 -9.26 28.37
C MET A 11 8.50 -10.33 28.57
N CYS A 12 7.24 -9.90 28.66
CA CYS A 12 6.11 -10.78 28.90
C CYS A 12 5.99 -11.84 27.81
N ILE A 13 6.28 -13.08 28.17
CA ILE A 13 6.11 -14.28 27.30
C ILE A 13 4.65 -14.43 26.84
N GLY A 14 3.68 -13.81 27.55
CA GLY A 14 2.26 -13.82 27.20
C GLY A 14 1.92 -13.12 25.88
N ASP A 15 2.59 -12.02 25.54
CA ASP A 15 2.29 -11.25 24.33
C ASP A 15 2.73 -11.97 23.04
N SER A 16 3.81 -12.74 23.11
CA SER A 16 4.30 -13.55 21.98
C SER A 16 3.38 -14.74 21.65
N LEU A 17 2.78 -15.37 22.67
CA LEU A 17 1.83 -16.47 22.52
C LEU A 17 0.47 -16.00 22.00
N LEU A 18 0.01 -14.83 22.40
CA LEU A 18 -1.23 -14.23 21.91
C LEU A 18 -1.10 -13.78 20.46
N LEU A 19 0.03 -13.19 20.05
CA LEU A 19 0.32 -12.80 18.67
C LEU A 19 0.41 -14.00 17.73
N SER A 20 1.09 -15.08 18.15
CA SER A 20 1.22 -16.30 17.36
C SER A 20 -0.13 -17.03 17.19
N SER A 21 -0.98 -17.03 18.21
CA SER A 21 -2.32 -17.61 18.15
C SER A 21 -3.27 -16.79 17.26
N PHE A 22 -3.14 -15.46 17.23
CA PHE A 22 -3.95 -14.60 16.36
C PHE A 22 -3.62 -14.82 14.87
N VAL A 23 -2.34 -14.90 14.51
CA VAL A 23 -1.90 -15.19 13.14
C VAL A 23 -2.37 -16.57 12.66
N LEU A 24 -2.25 -17.59 13.51
CA LEU A 24 -2.73 -18.95 13.21
C LEU A 24 -4.26 -19.01 13.06
N PHE A 25 -4.99 -18.26 13.89
CA PHE A 25 -6.46 -18.20 13.81
C PHE A 25 -6.93 -17.49 12.53
N ALA A 26 -6.29 -16.39 12.15
CA ALA A 26 -6.62 -15.65 10.94
C ALA A 26 -6.36 -16.44 9.65
N GLN A 27 -5.29 -17.26 9.60
CA GLN A 27 -5.01 -18.13 8.46
C GLN A 27 -6.13 -19.15 8.18
N GLY A 28 -6.87 -19.58 9.20
CA GLY A 28 -8.02 -20.50 9.07
C GLY A 28 -9.26 -19.86 8.46
N LEU A 29 -9.37 -18.53 8.47
CA LEU A 29 -10.57 -17.81 8.02
C LEU A 29 -10.62 -17.56 6.51
N PHE A 30 -9.52 -17.71 5.81
CA PHE A 30 -9.45 -17.47 4.36
C PHE A 30 -9.29 -18.79 3.60
N GLU A 31 -9.73 -18.79 2.34
CA GLU A 31 -9.48 -19.91 1.43
C GLU A 31 -7.97 -20.15 1.29
N ASN A 32 -7.58 -21.41 1.06
CA ASN A 32 -6.16 -21.76 0.93
C ASN A 32 -5.58 -21.31 -0.41
N ASP A 33 -6.40 -21.35 -1.46
CA ASP A 33 -6.02 -20.94 -2.81
C ASP A 33 -6.55 -19.53 -3.11
N PRO A 34 -5.75 -18.67 -3.75
CA PRO A 34 -6.22 -17.35 -4.15
C PRO A 34 -7.26 -17.46 -5.26
N ILE A 35 -8.39 -16.75 -5.11
CA ILE A 35 -9.43 -16.65 -6.15
C ILE A 35 -9.02 -15.72 -7.30
N TRP A 36 -8.06 -14.85 -7.06
CA TRP A 36 -7.40 -14.03 -8.06
C TRP A 36 -5.91 -13.85 -7.72
N ARG A 37 -5.08 -13.82 -8.74
CA ARG A 37 -3.65 -13.58 -8.58
C ARG A 37 -3.03 -13.03 -9.86
N ASP A 38 -1.96 -12.25 -9.70
CA ASP A 38 -1.01 -11.91 -10.77
C ASP A 38 0.40 -12.23 -10.28
N GLU A 39 0.99 -13.25 -10.88
CA GLU A 39 2.35 -13.74 -10.57
C GLU A 39 3.39 -13.11 -11.53
N PHE A 40 2.96 -12.22 -12.42
CA PHE A 40 3.80 -11.54 -13.40
C PHE A 40 4.72 -12.48 -14.21
N ASN A 41 4.23 -13.69 -14.52
CA ASN A 41 5.01 -14.75 -15.18
C ASN A 41 5.22 -14.53 -16.69
N ARG A 42 4.65 -13.45 -17.26
CA ARG A 42 4.80 -13.12 -18.69
C ARG A 42 5.58 -11.84 -18.80
N ASP A 43 6.77 -11.93 -19.39
CA ASP A 43 7.60 -10.75 -19.64
C ASP A 43 6.96 -9.81 -20.64
N ASN A 44 7.30 -8.54 -20.57
CA ASN A 44 6.97 -7.40 -21.40
C ASN A 44 6.14 -6.33 -20.64
N VAL A 45 4.81 -6.41 -20.65
CA VAL A 45 3.93 -5.44 -19.99
C VAL A 45 2.91 -6.14 -19.10
N PRO A 46 2.40 -5.47 -18.06
CA PRO A 46 1.33 -6.01 -17.23
C PRO A 46 0.10 -6.39 -18.09
N SER A 47 -0.57 -7.48 -17.69
CA SER A 47 -1.74 -7.98 -18.41
C SER A 47 -2.83 -6.92 -18.52
N SER A 48 -3.25 -6.58 -19.74
CA SER A 48 -4.36 -5.67 -19.99
C SER A 48 -5.72 -6.21 -19.50
N MET A 49 -5.82 -7.49 -19.17
CA MET A 49 -7.00 -8.06 -18.51
C MET A 49 -7.17 -7.56 -17.08
N TYR A 50 -6.07 -7.21 -16.40
CA TYR A 50 -6.08 -6.82 -14.99
C TYR A 50 -5.72 -5.35 -14.79
N TRP A 51 -4.87 -4.77 -15.65
CA TRP A 51 -4.28 -3.47 -15.44
C TRP A 51 -4.63 -2.46 -16.51
N SER A 52 -4.86 -1.23 -16.06
CA SER A 52 -4.93 -0.01 -16.85
C SER A 52 -3.88 0.97 -16.38
N TYR A 53 -3.50 1.91 -17.24
CA TYR A 53 -2.52 2.93 -16.93
C TYR A 53 -3.21 4.27 -16.67
N ILE A 54 -2.68 5.03 -15.72
CA ILE A 54 -2.91 6.47 -15.63
C ILE A 54 -1.80 7.15 -16.44
N VAL A 55 -2.16 8.09 -17.29
CA VAL A 55 -1.21 8.88 -18.09
C VAL A 55 -1.40 10.36 -17.76
N GLY A 56 -0.31 11.10 -17.64
CA GLY A 56 -0.28 12.53 -17.35
C GLY A 56 0.16 12.84 -15.92
N MET A 57 0.27 14.14 -15.62
CA MET A 57 0.54 14.64 -14.27
C MET A 57 -0.69 14.52 -13.39
N ARG A 58 -0.51 14.38 -12.07
CA ARG A 58 -1.58 14.30 -11.08
C ARG A 58 -1.31 15.23 -9.89
N GLY A 59 -2.36 15.94 -9.47
CA GLY A 59 -2.32 16.77 -8.27
C GLY A 59 -1.14 17.75 -8.26
N GLN A 60 -0.36 17.71 -7.18
CA GLN A 60 0.84 18.53 -6.96
C GLN A 60 2.14 17.73 -7.13
N GLU A 61 2.04 16.51 -7.67
CA GLU A 61 3.16 15.62 -7.94
C GLU A 61 4.02 16.18 -9.09
N SER A 62 5.28 15.80 -9.14
CA SER A 62 6.27 16.38 -10.08
C SER A 62 6.65 15.43 -11.21
N GLU A 63 6.09 14.22 -11.23
CA GLU A 63 6.28 13.25 -12.31
C GLU A 63 5.16 13.31 -13.36
N TYR A 64 5.48 12.81 -14.54
CA TYR A 64 4.51 12.47 -15.59
C TYR A 64 4.36 10.94 -15.65
N TYR A 65 3.20 10.43 -15.33
CA TYR A 65 2.90 9.01 -15.49
C TYR A 65 2.75 8.64 -16.96
N THR A 66 3.35 7.53 -17.37
CA THR A 66 3.31 7.06 -18.76
C THR A 66 2.79 5.62 -18.85
N ASN A 67 2.44 5.21 -20.05
CA ASN A 67 2.18 3.81 -20.42
C ASN A 67 3.38 3.17 -21.14
N SER A 68 4.56 3.80 -21.08
CA SER A 68 5.78 3.29 -21.68
C SER A 68 6.29 2.05 -20.94
N SER A 69 6.78 1.06 -21.66
CA SER A 69 7.48 -0.09 -21.08
C SER A 69 8.79 0.28 -20.40
N ASN A 70 9.32 1.49 -20.64
CA ASN A 70 10.46 2.02 -19.88
C ASN A 70 10.08 2.29 -18.42
N ASN A 71 8.83 2.78 -18.17
CA ASN A 71 8.33 3.09 -16.84
C ASN A 71 7.59 1.92 -16.20
N VAL A 72 6.84 1.13 -16.99
CA VAL A 72 6.05 0.01 -16.46
C VAL A 72 6.24 -1.21 -17.34
N CYS A 73 6.91 -2.22 -16.82
CA CYS A 73 7.14 -3.47 -17.54
C CYS A 73 7.06 -4.67 -16.60
N VAL A 74 7.00 -5.86 -17.18
CA VAL A 74 7.23 -7.14 -16.51
C VAL A 74 8.52 -7.72 -17.03
N ASN A 75 9.43 -8.05 -16.13
CA ASN A 75 10.72 -8.63 -16.46
C ASN A 75 11.18 -9.61 -15.36
N ASN A 76 11.66 -10.77 -15.75
CA ASN A 76 12.11 -11.84 -14.86
C ASN A 76 11.05 -12.17 -13.78
N GLY A 77 9.80 -12.34 -14.20
CA GLY A 77 8.69 -12.70 -13.30
C GLY A 77 8.35 -11.62 -12.26
N LYS A 78 8.57 -10.35 -12.55
CA LYS A 78 8.24 -9.23 -11.65
C LYS A 78 7.68 -8.05 -12.42
N LEU A 79 6.64 -7.44 -11.87
CA LEU A 79 6.24 -6.10 -12.29
C LEU A 79 7.30 -5.11 -11.81
N ILE A 80 7.71 -4.23 -12.70
CA ILE A 80 8.64 -3.13 -12.43
C ILE A 80 7.93 -1.82 -12.74
N ILE A 81 7.85 -0.93 -11.76
CA ILE A 81 7.45 0.47 -11.95
C ILE A 81 8.71 1.31 -11.71
N ARG A 82 9.12 2.03 -12.75
CA ARG A 82 10.39 2.76 -12.79
C ARG A 82 10.18 4.25 -12.92
N THR A 83 10.83 5.02 -12.07
CA THR A 83 10.95 6.46 -12.22
C THR A 83 12.26 6.78 -12.91
N LEU A 84 12.20 7.57 -14.00
CA LEU A 84 13.32 7.90 -14.86
C LEU A 84 13.56 9.41 -14.89
N ASP A 85 14.84 9.81 -14.95
CA ASP A 85 15.23 11.21 -15.18
C ASP A 85 14.94 11.61 -16.66
N GLU A 86 13.66 11.73 -16.94
CA GLU A 86 13.14 12.11 -18.26
C GLU A 86 12.13 13.24 -18.06
N LYS A 87 12.50 14.46 -18.38
CA LYS A 87 11.58 15.60 -18.35
C LYS A 87 10.50 15.43 -19.41
N LYS A 88 9.24 15.63 -19.01
CA LYS A 88 8.11 15.59 -19.93
C LYS A 88 7.07 16.64 -19.55
N ASP A 89 6.71 17.50 -20.51
CA ASP A 89 5.89 18.68 -20.28
C ASP A 89 6.46 19.56 -19.17
N LYS A 90 5.73 19.71 -18.06
CA LYS A 90 6.17 20.44 -16.86
C LYS A 90 6.74 19.53 -15.78
N ALA A 91 6.73 18.23 -16.00
CA ALA A 91 7.19 17.27 -15.02
C ALA A 91 8.71 17.15 -15.03
N LEU A 92 9.27 16.88 -13.84
CA LEU A 92 10.72 16.75 -13.63
C LEU A 92 11.23 15.38 -14.07
N CYS A 93 10.35 14.36 -14.05
CA CYS A 93 10.68 12.98 -14.38
C CYS A 93 9.48 12.26 -14.97
N THR A 94 9.68 11.05 -15.51
CA THR A 94 8.61 10.13 -15.88
C THR A 94 8.51 8.99 -14.89
N SER A 95 7.29 8.44 -14.69
CA SER A 95 7.04 7.31 -13.80
C SER A 95 5.86 6.46 -14.27
N GLY A 96 5.46 5.48 -13.46
CA GLY A 96 4.35 4.58 -13.73
C GLY A 96 3.28 4.62 -12.65
N ARG A 97 2.01 4.59 -13.08
CA ARG A 97 0.83 4.37 -12.23
C ARG A 97 -0.15 3.46 -12.96
N ILE A 98 -0.41 2.31 -12.36
CA ILE A 98 -1.36 1.32 -12.88
C ILE A 98 -2.45 1.02 -11.87
N HIS A 99 -3.60 0.57 -12.35
CA HIS A 99 -4.75 0.27 -11.51
C HIS A 99 -5.64 -0.82 -12.10
N THR A 100 -6.48 -1.41 -11.24
CA THR A 100 -7.41 -2.47 -11.63
C THR A 100 -8.85 -2.00 -11.86
N LEU A 101 -9.16 -0.69 -11.81
CA LEU A 101 -10.50 -0.14 -12.01
C LEU A 101 -11.14 -0.61 -13.32
N GLY A 102 -12.39 -1.10 -13.24
CA GLY A 102 -13.15 -1.62 -14.36
C GLY A 102 -12.72 -3.01 -14.83
N LYS A 103 -11.77 -3.66 -14.13
CA LYS A 103 -11.24 -4.98 -14.46
C LYS A 103 -11.28 -5.96 -13.31
N VAL A 104 -10.68 -5.59 -12.17
CA VAL A 104 -10.70 -6.38 -10.94
C VAL A 104 -10.99 -5.46 -9.77
N SER A 105 -11.94 -5.85 -8.94
CA SER A 105 -12.24 -5.17 -7.68
C SER A 105 -12.27 -6.18 -6.55
N PHE A 106 -12.02 -5.70 -5.35
CA PHE A 106 -11.88 -6.48 -4.13
C PHE A 106 -12.91 -6.01 -3.12
N LEU A 107 -13.54 -6.94 -2.44
CA LEU A 107 -14.45 -6.66 -1.33
C LEU A 107 -14.30 -7.78 -0.30
N TYR A 108 -13.88 -7.40 0.91
CA TYR A 108 -13.52 -8.33 1.98
C TYR A 108 -12.37 -9.28 1.56
N GLY A 109 -12.07 -10.28 2.40
CA GLY A 109 -11.01 -11.22 2.07
C GLY A 109 -9.61 -10.74 2.44
N ARG A 110 -8.57 -11.41 1.93
CA ARG A 110 -7.16 -11.10 2.19
C ARG A 110 -6.44 -10.80 0.89
N LEU A 111 -5.89 -9.59 0.79
CA LEU A 111 -5.04 -9.15 -0.32
C LEU A 111 -3.58 -9.14 0.16
N GLU A 112 -2.72 -9.84 -0.55
CA GLU A 112 -1.28 -9.91 -0.29
C GLU A 112 -0.50 -9.36 -1.48
N ILE A 113 0.50 -8.52 -1.21
CA ILE A 113 1.41 -7.93 -2.21
C ILE A 113 2.83 -8.22 -1.76
N LYS A 114 3.57 -9.03 -2.51
CA LYS A 114 5.00 -9.23 -2.26
C LYS A 114 5.81 -8.27 -3.10
N ALA A 115 6.42 -7.30 -2.46
CA ALA A 115 7.09 -6.20 -3.16
C ALA A 115 8.28 -5.64 -2.40
N LYS A 116 9.12 -4.89 -3.12
CA LYS A 116 10.08 -3.95 -2.57
C LYS A 116 9.97 -2.60 -3.27
N CYS A 117 10.26 -1.53 -2.54
CA CYS A 117 10.09 -0.17 -2.98
C CYS A 117 11.40 0.60 -3.05
N PRO A 118 11.48 1.59 -3.95
CA PRO A 118 12.59 2.53 -3.95
C PRO A 118 12.51 3.44 -2.72
N THR A 119 13.66 4.00 -2.34
CA THR A 119 13.81 4.98 -1.27
C THR A 119 14.57 6.19 -1.82
N GLY A 120 14.45 7.32 -1.14
CA GLY A 120 15.13 8.56 -1.51
C GLY A 120 14.24 9.78 -1.36
N LYS A 121 14.84 10.97 -1.23
CA LYS A 121 14.10 12.21 -1.05
C LYS A 121 13.21 12.52 -2.24
N GLY A 122 11.95 12.73 -1.95
CA GLY A 122 10.94 13.00 -2.97
C GLY A 122 10.29 11.74 -3.57
N ILE A 123 10.90 10.56 -3.40
CA ILE A 123 10.35 9.30 -3.89
C ILE A 123 9.18 8.86 -2.99
N TRP A 124 8.05 8.57 -3.63
CA TRP A 124 6.81 8.21 -2.93
C TRP A 124 6.12 7.00 -3.61
N PRO A 125 6.60 5.79 -3.32
CA PRO A 125 5.93 4.56 -3.74
C PRO A 125 4.70 4.29 -2.89
N ALA A 126 3.64 3.75 -3.51
CA ALA A 126 2.41 3.41 -2.81
C ALA A 126 1.72 2.17 -3.37
N PHE A 127 1.10 1.39 -2.47
CA PHE A 127 0.08 0.37 -2.73
C PHE A 127 -1.19 0.80 -2.01
N TRP A 128 -2.23 1.15 -2.73
CA TRP A 128 -3.43 1.74 -2.16
C TRP A 128 -4.69 1.43 -2.95
N MET A 129 -5.83 1.69 -2.38
CA MET A 129 -7.11 1.30 -2.95
C MET A 129 -8.14 2.42 -2.84
N LEU A 130 -8.94 2.56 -3.89
CA LEU A 130 -10.08 3.46 -3.94
C LEU A 130 -11.37 2.69 -4.27
N PRO A 131 -12.56 3.20 -3.88
CA PRO A 131 -13.84 2.58 -4.22
C PRO A 131 -14.02 2.54 -5.73
N ALA A 132 -14.49 1.40 -6.25
CA ALA A 132 -14.78 1.21 -7.66
C ALA A 132 -15.96 2.07 -8.16
N GLU A 133 -16.80 2.54 -7.24
CA GLU A 133 -17.95 3.40 -7.49
C GLU A 133 -17.80 4.71 -6.70
N GLU A 134 -18.16 5.82 -7.34
CA GLU A 134 -18.18 7.13 -6.68
C GLU A 134 -19.30 7.23 -5.64
N GLY A 135 -19.15 8.14 -4.70
CA GLY A 135 -20.18 8.43 -3.71
C GLY A 135 -19.65 8.68 -2.30
N LEU A 136 -20.55 9.07 -1.39
CA LEU A 136 -20.26 9.26 0.01
C LEU A 136 -21.03 8.25 0.86
N PRO A 137 -20.45 7.75 1.97
CA PRO A 137 -19.11 8.03 2.43
C PRO A 137 -18.07 7.50 1.45
N PHE A 138 -16.95 8.24 1.31
CA PHE A 138 -15.82 7.85 0.47
C PHE A 138 -14.68 7.35 1.36
N GLY A 139 -14.02 6.28 0.94
CA GLY A 139 -12.88 5.70 1.63
C GLY A 139 -11.66 5.58 0.73
N GLU A 140 -10.49 5.55 1.37
CA GLU A 140 -9.20 5.24 0.74
C GLU A 140 -8.43 4.35 1.71
N ILE A 141 -7.80 3.30 1.21
CA ILE A 141 -7.02 2.34 2.00
C ILE A 141 -5.61 2.36 1.47
N ASP A 142 -4.66 2.90 2.24
CA ASP A 142 -3.26 2.93 1.89
C ASP A 142 -2.56 1.78 2.62
N ILE A 143 -2.30 0.69 1.88
CA ILE A 143 -1.67 -0.51 2.43
C ILE A 143 -0.20 -0.23 2.75
N MET A 144 0.45 0.56 1.92
CA MET A 144 1.82 1.02 2.11
C MET A 144 2.05 2.32 1.36
N GLU A 145 2.60 3.31 2.06
CA GLU A 145 3.15 4.54 1.50
C GLU A 145 4.52 4.80 2.15
N TYR A 146 5.52 5.11 1.35
CA TYR A 146 6.84 5.49 1.86
C TYR A 146 7.18 6.92 1.44
N ILE A 147 7.68 7.71 2.38
CA ILE A 147 8.36 8.98 2.11
C ILE A 147 9.61 9.10 2.99
N ASP A 148 10.64 9.76 2.47
CA ASP A 148 11.95 9.91 3.16
C ASP A 148 11.94 10.97 4.28
N CYS A 149 10.76 11.33 4.78
CA CYS A 149 10.60 12.26 5.91
C CYS A 149 10.74 11.59 7.28
N TRP A 150 10.55 10.28 7.34
CA TRP A 150 10.53 9.54 8.61
C TRP A 150 11.90 8.93 8.89
N SER A 151 12.07 7.71 8.52
CA SER A 151 13.38 7.07 8.45
C SER A 151 13.39 6.15 7.22
N SER A 152 14.58 5.79 6.74
CA SER A 152 14.72 4.81 5.65
C SER A 152 14.19 3.41 6.00
N LYS A 153 13.71 3.22 7.24
CA LYS A 153 13.19 1.97 7.81
C LYS A 153 11.78 2.09 8.35
N GLU A 154 10.99 3.03 7.83
CA GLU A 154 9.59 3.19 8.21
C GLU A 154 8.74 3.50 6.98
N TYR A 155 7.52 2.98 6.95
CA TYR A 155 6.50 3.33 5.97
C TYR A 155 5.18 3.61 6.70
N GLN A 156 4.22 4.22 6.01
CA GLN A 156 2.91 4.52 6.56
C GLN A 156 1.84 3.57 6.00
N ILE A 157 0.98 3.10 6.88
CA ILE A 157 -0.37 2.63 6.58
C ILE A 157 -1.31 3.77 6.85
N ASN A 158 -2.35 3.98 6.04
CA ASN A 158 -3.35 4.99 6.32
C ASN A 158 -4.75 4.52 5.91
N VAL A 159 -5.76 5.03 6.60
CA VAL A 159 -7.17 4.83 6.27
C VAL A 159 -7.86 6.19 6.25
N HIS A 160 -8.34 6.59 5.07
CA HIS A 160 -9.06 7.84 4.92
C HIS A 160 -10.56 7.57 4.84
N VAL A 161 -11.32 8.37 5.60
CA VAL A 161 -12.78 8.38 5.54
C VAL A 161 -13.23 9.81 5.28
N THR A 162 -13.98 10.01 4.19
CA THR A 162 -14.62 11.30 3.88
C THR A 162 -16.12 11.11 3.91
N ASP A 163 -16.79 11.88 4.74
CA ASP A 163 -18.24 11.84 4.92
C ASP A 163 -18.82 13.25 4.90
N LYS A 164 -20.14 13.38 4.99
CA LYS A 164 -20.87 14.63 5.18
C LYS A 164 -21.38 14.73 6.62
N LYS A 165 -21.10 15.85 7.26
CA LYS A 165 -21.71 16.21 8.53
C LYS A 165 -22.24 17.64 8.45
N ASN A 166 -23.52 17.84 8.74
CA ASN A 166 -24.19 19.15 8.64
C ASN A 166 -23.98 19.84 7.27
N GLY A 167 -24.01 19.04 6.17
CA GLY A 167 -23.79 19.55 4.81
C GLY A 167 -22.34 19.75 4.39
N ASN A 168 -21.39 19.74 5.30
CA ASN A 168 -19.95 19.89 5.04
C ASN A 168 -19.26 18.55 4.86
N ARG A 169 -18.27 18.51 3.95
CA ARG A 169 -17.36 17.34 3.82
C ARG A 169 -16.39 17.31 4.99
N ILE A 170 -16.29 16.15 5.63
CA ILE A 170 -15.32 15.89 6.70
C ILE A 170 -14.43 14.74 6.25
N LYS A 171 -13.12 15.01 6.16
CA LYS A 171 -12.10 13.98 5.91
C LYS A 171 -11.39 13.65 7.23
N LYS A 172 -11.38 12.36 7.59
CA LYS A 172 -10.57 11.82 8.68
C LYS A 172 -9.45 10.98 8.08
N MET A 173 -8.25 11.09 8.64
CA MET A 173 -7.07 10.30 8.32
C MET A 173 -6.64 9.54 9.57
N ASN A 174 -6.21 8.32 9.39
CA ASN A 174 -5.80 7.42 10.49
C ASN A 174 -4.41 6.82 10.16
N PRO A 175 -3.35 7.65 10.14
CA PRO A 175 -2.01 7.19 9.76
C PRO A 175 -1.37 6.34 10.88
N GLN A 176 -0.62 5.32 10.48
CA GLN A 176 0.17 4.47 11.35
C GLN A 176 1.55 4.21 10.73
N LEU A 177 2.61 4.57 11.46
CA LEU A 177 3.99 4.25 11.03
C LEU A 177 4.35 2.81 11.41
N VAL A 178 4.98 2.12 10.47
CA VAL A 178 5.43 0.73 10.61
C VAL A 178 6.92 0.65 10.31
N LYS A 179 7.68 0.01 11.19
CA LYS A 179 9.12 -0.19 11.01
C LYS A 179 9.39 -1.32 10.01
N ALA A 180 10.02 -0.97 8.88
CA ALA A 180 10.49 -1.92 7.87
C ALA A 180 11.48 -1.27 6.92
N ASP A 181 12.44 -2.03 6.41
CA ASP A 181 13.30 -1.64 5.29
C ASP A 181 12.59 -1.94 3.97
N VAL A 182 11.78 -0.99 3.48
CA VAL A 182 10.98 -1.16 2.26
C VAL A 182 11.82 -1.45 1.00
N SER A 183 13.14 -1.26 1.04
CA SER A 183 14.06 -1.63 -0.05
C SER A 183 14.26 -3.14 -0.18
N LYS A 184 13.79 -3.93 0.80
CA LYS A 184 13.75 -5.39 0.79
C LYS A 184 12.38 -5.89 0.40
N PHE A 185 12.32 -7.13 -0.10
CA PHE A 185 11.02 -7.76 -0.34
C PHE A 185 10.34 -8.09 0.98
N HIS A 186 9.09 -7.63 1.08
CA HIS A 186 8.16 -7.93 2.17
C HIS A 186 6.82 -8.38 1.57
N ILE A 187 6.00 -9.05 2.38
CA ILE A 187 4.61 -9.35 2.07
C ILE A 187 3.75 -8.35 2.86
N TYR A 188 3.16 -7.41 2.12
CA TYR A 188 2.21 -6.44 2.65
C TYR A 188 0.82 -7.05 2.54
N THR A 189 0.09 -7.16 3.65
CA THR A 189 -1.19 -7.85 3.70
C THR A 189 -2.28 -6.92 4.22
N LEU A 190 -3.41 -6.88 3.53
CA LEU A 190 -4.67 -6.33 4.00
C LEU A 190 -5.66 -7.50 4.20
N GLU A 191 -6.07 -7.74 5.44
CA GLU A 191 -7.24 -8.57 5.76
C GLU A 191 -8.44 -7.65 5.97
N TRP A 192 -9.45 -7.83 5.16
CA TRP A 192 -10.60 -6.96 5.09
C TRP A 192 -11.86 -7.70 5.48
N TYR A 193 -12.44 -7.29 6.61
CA TYR A 193 -13.67 -7.82 7.18
C TYR A 193 -14.82 -6.80 7.05
N LYS A 194 -16.04 -7.21 7.38
CA LYS A 194 -17.23 -6.33 7.35
C LYS A 194 -17.14 -5.17 8.35
N ASP A 195 -16.38 -5.36 9.41
CA ASP A 195 -16.32 -4.48 10.58
C ASP A 195 -14.89 -3.98 10.90
N LYS A 196 -13.88 -4.43 10.18
CA LYS A 196 -12.49 -4.01 10.39
C LYS A 196 -11.60 -4.21 9.17
N LEU A 197 -10.51 -3.45 9.13
CA LEU A 197 -9.35 -3.61 8.26
C LEU A 197 -8.14 -3.98 9.14
N VAL A 198 -7.41 -5.02 8.78
CA VAL A 198 -6.23 -5.50 9.51
C VAL A 198 -5.06 -5.50 8.56
N PHE A 199 -3.97 -4.85 8.95
CA PHE A 199 -2.76 -4.72 8.14
C PHE A 199 -1.63 -5.52 8.76
N LEU A 200 -0.98 -6.37 7.96
CA LEU A 200 0.14 -7.17 8.40
C LEU A 200 1.35 -6.96 7.48
N LEU A 201 2.54 -7.10 8.05
CA LEU A 201 3.80 -7.16 7.32
C LEU A 201 4.48 -8.50 7.63
N ASP A 202 4.76 -9.30 6.59
CA ASP A 202 5.36 -10.63 6.73
C ASP A 202 4.61 -11.52 7.74
N GLY A 203 3.27 -11.41 7.76
CA GLY A 203 2.39 -12.11 8.68
C GLY A 203 2.27 -11.51 10.08
N ASN A 204 3.00 -10.45 10.41
CA ASN A 204 2.94 -9.81 11.71
C ASN A 204 1.95 -8.64 11.69
N LEU A 205 1.08 -8.55 12.70
CA LEU A 205 0.11 -7.48 12.84
C LEU A 205 0.82 -6.12 13.00
N CYS A 206 0.45 -5.17 12.13
CA CYS A 206 0.96 -3.80 12.17
C CYS A 206 -0.09 -2.79 12.63
N TYR A 207 -1.33 -2.94 12.14
CA TYR A 207 -2.40 -2.00 12.44
C TYR A 207 -3.77 -2.67 12.27
N GLN A 208 -4.74 -2.24 13.08
CA GLN A 208 -6.15 -2.60 12.93
C GLN A 208 -7.00 -1.33 12.98
N PHE A 209 -7.89 -1.19 12.02
CA PHE A 209 -8.88 -0.10 11.96
C PHE A 209 -10.29 -0.68 12.05
N ASP A 210 -10.97 -0.40 13.15
CA ASP A 210 -12.29 -0.95 13.46
C ASP A 210 -13.40 0.01 13.06
N LYS A 211 -14.52 -0.56 12.61
CA LYS A 211 -15.79 0.15 12.46
C LYS A 211 -16.29 0.59 13.83
N LYS A 212 -16.59 1.87 13.96
CA LYS A 212 -17.16 2.43 15.19
C LYS A 212 -18.62 2.77 15.01
N GLU A 213 -19.40 2.54 16.04
CA GLU A 213 -20.82 2.90 16.05
C GLU A 213 -21.00 4.41 15.86
N GLY A 214 -21.94 4.80 14.97
CA GLY A 214 -22.22 6.20 14.65
C GLY A 214 -21.19 6.89 13.76
N GLU A 215 -20.10 6.18 13.32
CA GLU A 215 -19.14 6.70 12.35
C GLU A 215 -19.39 6.14 10.94
N ALA A 216 -19.02 6.93 9.91
CA ALA A 216 -19.10 6.49 8.53
C ALA A 216 -18.15 5.31 8.27
N TRP A 217 -18.67 4.28 7.59
CA TRP A 217 -17.90 3.10 7.19
C TRP A 217 -18.01 2.89 5.67
N PRO A 218 -17.10 3.45 4.88
CA PRO A 218 -17.15 3.32 3.41
C PRO A 218 -16.66 1.97 2.88
N PHE A 219 -16.15 1.08 3.75
CA PHE A 219 -15.46 -0.16 3.38
C PHE A 219 -16.40 -1.37 3.29
N ASP A 220 -17.61 -1.16 2.76
CA ASP A 220 -18.65 -2.18 2.53
C ASP A 220 -19.02 -2.32 1.04
N LYS A 221 -18.19 -1.78 0.17
CA LYS A 221 -18.33 -1.79 -1.29
C LYS A 221 -16.99 -2.18 -1.97
N PRO A 222 -17.01 -2.59 -3.25
CA PRO A 222 -15.78 -2.98 -3.94
C PRO A 222 -14.79 -1.83 -4.12
N TYR A 223 -13.50 -2.13 -3.96
CA TYR A 223 -12.38 -1.23 -4.20
C TYR A 223 -11.47 -1.79 -5.29
N TYR A 224 -10.80 -0.91 -6.00
CA TYR A 224 -9.75 -1.28 -6.95
C TYR A 224 -8.37 -0.93 -6.41
N LEU A 225 -7.37 -1.68 -6.83
CA LEU A 225 -5.98 -1.52 -6.41
C LEU A 225 -5.25 -0.55 -7.35
N ILE A 226 -4.37 0.26 -6.77
CA ILE A 226 -3.48 1.21 -7.46
C ILE A 226 -2.04 0.96 -6.99
N LEU A 227 -1.12 0.92 -7.93
CA LEU A 227 0.32 0.85 -7.69
C LEU A 227 1.00 1.99 -8.43
N ASN A 228 1.83 2.77 -7.74
CA ASN A 228 2.59 3.85 -8.37
C ASN A 228 3.88 4.18 -7.61
N VAL A 229 4.77 4.89 -8.30
CA VAL A 229 5.86 5.63 -7.68
C VAL A 229 5.68 7.09 -8.05
N ALA A 230 5.26 7.90 -7.09
CA ALA A 230 5.18 9.35 -7.25
C ALA A 230 6.53 10.01 -6.94
N TYR A 231 6.69 11.27 -7.36
CA TYR A 231 7.84 12.10 -7.07
C TYR A 231 7.40 13.52 -6.71
N GLY A 232 7.90 14.05 -5.61
CA GLY A 232 7.47 15.36 -5.11
C GLY A 232 6.11 15.31 -4.44
N GLY A 233 5.34 16.40 -4.56
CA GLY A 233 4.09 16.53 -3.83
C GLY A 233 4.27 16.34 -2.32
N TRP A 234 3.41 15.52 -1.70
CA TRP A 234 3.56 15.19 -0.29
C TRP A 234 4.85 14.40 -0.02
N GLY A 235 5.26 13.51 -0.93
CA GLY A 235 6.53 12.78 -0.85
C GLY A 235 7.76 13.70 -0.83
N GLY A 236 7.66 14.89 -1.43
CA GLY A 236 8.69 15.91 -1.44
C GLY A 236 8.72 16.84 -0.22
N SER A 237 7.90 16.62 0.80
CA SER A 237 7.79 17.49 1.98
C SER A 237 9.10 17.69 2.74
N CYS A 238 10.02 16.73 2.67
CA CYS A 238 11.36 16.79 3.28
C CYS A 238 12.49 17.01 2.27
N GLY A 239 12.16 17.50 1.09
CA GLY A 239 13.07 17.77 0.00
C GLY A 239 12.95 16.75 -1.13
N MET A 240 13.60 17.07 -2.23
CA MET A 240 13.65 16.27 -3.45
C MET A 240 15.09 16.10 -3.87
N ASP A 241 15.44 14.94 -4.40
CA ASP A 241 16.81 14.64 -4.86
C ASP A 241 16.76 13.74 -6.11
N ASP A 242 17.03 14.34 -7.25
CA ASP A 242 17.00 13.66 -8.55
C ASP A 242 18.12 12.61 -8.69
N SER A 243 19.13 12.62 -7.81
CA SER A 243 20.21 11.61 -7.82
C SER A 243 19.72 10.20 -7.48
N ALA A 244 18.47 10.09 -6.94
CA ALA A 244 17.82 8.80 -6.72
C ALA A 244 17.34 8.12 -8.03
N PHE A 245 17.35 8.81 -9.17
CA PHE A 245 16.96 8.23 -10.46
C PHE A 245 18.10 7.50 -11.17
N PRO A 246 17.85 6.42 -11.91
CA PRO A 246 16.55 5.71 -11.97
C PRO A 246 16.28 4.91 -10.69
N CYS A 247 15.03 4.85 -10.28
CA CYS A 247 14.62 4.01 -9.16
C CYS A 247 13.44 3.10 -9.53
N GLU A 248 13.28 1.99 -8.83
CA GLU A 248 12.35 0.94 -9.20
C GLU A 248 11.59 0.37 -7.99
N MET A 249 10.25 0.35 -8.10
CA MET A 249 9.40 -0.56 -7.35
C MET A 249 9.38 -1.91 -8.08
N LYS A 250 9.52 -3.02 -7.33
CA LYS A 250 9.40 -4.37 -7.89
C LYS A 250 8.35 -5.15 -7.13
N VAL A 251 7.35 -5.66 -7.84
CA VAL A 251 6.30 -6.52 -7.29
C VAL A 251 6.52 -7.93 -7.82
N ASP A 252 6.70 -8.88 -6.91
CA ASP A 252 6.93 -10.30 -7.22
C ASP A 252 5.61 -10.97 -7.59
N TRP A 253 4.59 -10.76 -6.76
CA TRP A 253 3.23 -11.25 -7.00
C TRP A 253 2.20 -10.47 -6.18
N ILE A 254 0.91 -10.60 -6.58
CA ILE A 254 -0.26 -10.12 -5.87
C ILE A 254 -1.27 -11.27 -5.81
N ARG A 255 -1.82 -11.55 -4.63
CA ARG A 255 -2.77 -12.65 -4.41
C ARG A 255 -3.96 -12.17 -3.58
N TYR A 256 -5.14 -12.63 -3.95
CA TYR A 256 -6.38 -12.31 -3.24
C TYR A 256 -7.14 -13.57 -2.89
N TYR A 257 -7.42 -13.72 -1.60
CA TYR A 257 -8.07 -14.87 -1.00
C TYR A 257 -9.46 -14.49 -0.49
N LYS A 258 -10.45 -15.32 -0.76
CA LYS A 258 -11.81 -15.13 -0.25
C LYS A 258 -11.88 -15.47 1.24
N LEU A 259 -12.71 -14.74 1.97
CA LEU A 259 -13.10 -15.12 3.33
C LEU A 259 -14.00 -16.36 3.23
N LYS A 260 -13.75 -17.38 4.05
CA LYS A 260 -14.62 -18.57 4.14
C LYS A 260 -15.98 -18.19 4.68
N GLU A 261 -17.02 -18.84 4.16
CA GLU A 261 -18.41 -18.65 4.61
C GLU A 261 -18.63 -19.28 5.98
#